data_eae90d40e9b67b761d0d5d5c179786a8
#
_entry.id   eae90d40e9b67b761d0d5d5c179786a8
#
_cell.length_a   1.000
_cell.length_b   1.000
_cell.length_c   1.000
_cell.angle_alpha   90.00
_cell.angle_beta   90.00
_cell.angle_gamma   90.00
#
_symmetry.space_group_name_H-M   'P 1'
#
loop_
_entity.id
_entity.type
_entity.pdbx_description
1 polymer ?
#
loop_
_entity_poly.entity_id
_entity_poly.type
_entity_poly.pdbx_seq_one_letter_code
_entity_poly.pdbx_strand_id
1 'polypeptide(L)'
;MIHRSIARLTLACGVLASAFAANLAHADACPAHYVDGRKPEISNPKLDVATQELCYKVFGVMHSGITRTPLWSAEHLTADKLDAAQDLSRENSFHAERKLPAAQRAELADYARSGFDRGHMAPNGDMPDRQSQRDSFTLANMVPQDARNNRYVWAGIEGAVRKMAKKEGDLYVITGPAFIGGNLRKVGRVIVPSHLYKAVYSPRQRAGAAYFIENVDTKQYEMLSIAQLEDRIGIDLLPSLTRQQKLRMLSLPKINSKSKK
;
A
#
# COMPACT_ATOMS: atom_id res chain seq x y z
N MET A 1 -70.95 50.84 30.33
CA MET A 1 -69.54 51.04 29.96
C MET A 1 -68.87 49.65 29.84
N ILE A 2 -68.61 49.20 28.60
CA ILE A 2 -68.17 47.86 28.32
C ILE A 2 -66.69 47.99 27.88
N HIS A 3 -65.77 47.48 28.71
CA HIS A 3 -64.36 47.45 28.36
C HIS A 3 -64.05 46.15 27.55
N ARG A 4 -63.64 46.30 26.29
CA ARG A 4 -63.14 45.22 25.47
C ARG A 4 -61.60 45.14 25.61
N SER A 5 -61.14 44.05 26.22
CA SER A 5 -59.68 43.69 26.22
C SER A 5 -59.29 43.00 24.92
N ILE A 6 -58.34 43.59 24.22
CA ILE A 6 -57.77 43.02 22.99
C ILE A 6 -56.51 42.18 23.41
N ALA A 7 -56.62 40.88 23.27
CA ALA A 7 -55.47 39.98 23.44
C ALA A 7 -54.59 40.03 22.18
N ARG A 8 -53.29 40.41 22.34
CA ARG A 8 -52.31 40.38 21.29
C ARG A 8 -51.63 38.96 21.28
N LEU A 9 -51.87 38.25 20.19
CA LEU A 9 -51.24 36.97 19.94
C LEU A 9 -49.84 37.22 19.30
N THR A 10 -48.76 36.97 20.02
CA THR A 10 -47.38 37.02 19.51
C THR A 10 -47.01 35.67 18.92
N LEU A 11 -46.87 35.61 17.60
CA LEU A 11 -46.40 34.42 16.87
C LEU A 11 -44.87 34.37 16.95
N ALA A 12 -44.32 33.45 17.74
CA ALA A 12 -42.89 33.19 17.80
C ALA A 12 -42.48 32.28 16.63
N CYS A 13 -41.80 32.83 15.62
CA CYS A 13 -41.20 32.09 14.52
C CYS A 13 -39.89 31.45 15.02
N GLY A 14 -39.92 30.16 15.38
CA GLY A 14 -38.72 29.40 15.69
C GLY A 14 -37.97 29.06 14.42
N VAL A 15 -36.79 29.67 14.21
CA VAL A 15 -35.88 29.31 13.15
C VAL A 15 -35.08 28.08 13.61
N LEU A 16 -35.44 26.91 13.07
CA LEU A 16 -34.62 25.68 13.20
C LEU A 16 -33.35 25.84 12.34
N ALA A 17 -32.25 26.20 12.95
CA ALA A 17 -30.93 26.14 12.34
C ALA A 17 -30.48 24.67 12.26
N SER A 18 -30.66 24.04 11.10
CA SER A 18 -30.07 22.73 10.80
C SER A 18 -28.58 22.90 10.66
N ALA A 19 -27.81 22.48 11.69
CA ALA A 19 -26.38 22.40 11.63
C ALA A 19 -26.00 21.26 10.64
N PHE A 20 -25.67 21.61 9.42
CA PHE A 20 -24.96 20.70 8.51
C PHE A 20 -23.55 20.50 9.10
N ALA A 21 -23.32 19.37 9.77
CA ALA A 21 -21.98 18.89 10.07
C ALA A 21 -21.32 18.54 8.73
N ALA A 22 -20.54 19.46 8.18
CA ALA A 22 -19.66 19.16 7.08
C ALA A 22 -18.63 18.13 7.61
N ASN A 23 -18.74 16.86 7.18
CA ASN A 23 -17.67 15.91 7.34
C ASN A 23 -16.47 16.48 6.56
N LEU A 24 -15.53 17.07 7.27
CA LEU A 24 -14.20 17.38 6.73
C LEU A 24 -13.55 16.04 6.42
N ALA A 25 -13.69 15.59 5.18
CA ALA A 25 -12.89 14.49 4.68
C ALA A 25 -11.43 14.88 4.92
N HIS A 26 -10.73 14.16 5.79
CA HIS A 26 -9.30 14.32 5.96
C HIS A 26 -8.67 13.99 4.60
N ALA A 27 -7.97 14.97 4.00
CA ALA A 27 -7.20 14.73 2.80
C ALA A 27 -6.13 13.66 3.11
N ASP A 28 -5.98 12.68 2.22
CA ASP A 28 -4.96 11.64 2.37
C ASP A 28 -3.57 12.27 2.39
N ALA A 29 -2.65 11.70 3.19
CA ALA A 29 -1.32 12.26 3.36
C ALA A 29 -0.49 12.21 2.07
N CYS A 30 -0.76 11.23 1.21
CA CYS A 30 0.00 10.96 -0.02
C CYS A 30 -0.87 10.90 -1.29
N PRO A 31 -1.75 11.86 -1.59
CA PRO A 31 -2.71 11.72 -2.68
C PRO A 31 -2.07 11.48 -4.06
N ALA A 32 -0.85 11.95 -4.28
CA ALA A 32 -0.12 11.77 -5.54
C ALA A 32 0.29 10.31 -5.83
N HIS A 33 0.24 9.43 -4.83
CA HIS A 33 0.61 8.01 -4.97
C HIS A 33 -0.59 7.09 -5.15
N TYR A 34 -1.81 7.65 -5.08
CA TYR A 34 -3.07 6.90 -5.11
C TYR A 34 -3.89 7.22 -6.35
N VAL A 35 -4.62 6.24 -6.86
CA VAL A 35 -5.57 6.45 -7.96
C VAL A 35 -6.63 7.45 -7.51
N ASP A 36 -6.83 8.50 -8.30
CA ASP A 36 -7.75 9.62 -8.02
C ASP A 36 -7.52 10.27 -6.63
N GLY A 37 -6.29 10.18 -6.12
CA GLY A 37 -5.90 10.73 -4.83
C GLY A 37 -6.44 10.00 -3.60
N ARG A 38 -7.12 8.85 -3.78
CA ARG A 38 -7.74 8.08 -2.69
C ARG A 38 -6.88 6.88 -2.29
N LYS A 39 -6.45 6.86 -1.03
CA LYS A 39 -5.65 5.76 -0.49
C LYS A 39 -6.46 4.46 -0.39
N PRO A 40 -5.78 3.29 -0.37
CA PRO A 40 -6.42 2.02 -0.02
C PRO A 40 -7.14 2.08 1.33
N GLU A 41 -8.34 1.49 1.38
CA GLU A 41 -9.18 1.45 2.58
C GLU A 41 -9.18 0.04 3.19
N ILE A 42 -8.99 -0.04 4.51
CA ILE A 42 -8.99 -1.32 5.22
C ILE A 42 -10.42 -1.77 5.46
N SER A 43 -10.86 -2.82 4.78
CA SER A 43 -12.21 -3.37 4.91
C SER A 43 -12.31 -4.45 6.01
N ASN A 44 -11.18 -5.09 6.37
CA ASN A 44 -11.12 -6.03 7.49
C ASN A 44 -10.73 -5.30 8.79
N PRO A 45 -11.64 -5.13 9.76
CA PRO A 45 -11.36 -4.35 10.97
C PRO A 45 -10.24 -4.93 11.84
N LYS A 46 -9.90 -6.22 11.69
CA LYS A 46 -8.76 -6.83 12.39
C LYS A 46 -7.41 -6.27 11.94
N LEU A 47 -7.33 -5.72 10.72
CA LEU A 47 -6.12 -5.10 10.19
C LEU A 47 -6.00 -3.62 10.58
N ASP A 48 -7.10 -2.96 10.94
CA ASP A 48 -7.15 -1.51 11.20
C ASP A 48 -6.71 -1.12 12.63
N VAL A 49 -6.15 -2.06 13.37
CA VAL A 49 -5.69 -1.82 14.73
C VAL A 49 -4.24 -1.32 14.71
N ALA A 50 -3.98 -0.19 15.37
CA ALA A 50 -2.66 0.44 15.48
C ALA A 50 -2.00 0.70 14.11
N THR A 51 -2.80 1.18 13.15
CA THR A 51 -2.31 1.58 11.83
C THR A 51 -1.88 3.04 11.80
N GLN A 52 -0.88 3.35 11.00
CA GLN A 52 -0.40 4.71 10.75
C GLN A 52 0.05 4.87 9.29
N GLU A 53 -0.49 5.89 8.62
CA GLU A 53 -0.05 6.29 7.30
C GLU A 53 1.25 7.09 7.39
N LEU A 54 2.22 6.72 6.55
CA LEU A 54 3.49 7.40 6.39
C LEU A 54 3.61 7.85 4.93
N CYS A 55 3.87 9.14 4.72
CA CYS A 55 4.05 9.71 3.40
C CYS A 55 5.52 10.05 3.16
N TYR A 56 6.06 9.51 2.07
CA TYR A 56 7.38 9.82 1.53
C TYR A 56 7.25 10.51 0.18
N LYS A 57 8.34 11.03 -0.34
CA LYS A 57 8.34 11.83 -1.56
C LYS A 57 7.72 11.12 -2.78
N VAL A 58 7.95 9.80 -2.92
CA VAL A 58 7.55 9.03 -4.11
C VAL A 58 6.75 7.77 -3.81
N PHE A 59 6.44 7.50 -2.54
CA PHE A 59 5.56 6.41 -2.13
C PHE A 59 4.88 6.71 -0.80
N GLY A 60 3.75 6.05 -0.56
CA GLY A 60 3.03 6.06 0.70
C GLY A 60 3.01 4.66 1.32
N VAL A 61 2.95 4.58 2.65
CA VAL A 61 2.90 3.32 3.41
C VAL A 61 1.77 3.37 4.42
N MET A 62 0.95 2.33 4.50
CA MET A 62 0.12 2.09 5.68
C MET A 62 0.83 1.07 6.56
N HIS A 63 1.38 1.53 7.67
CA HIS A 63 2.07 0.67 8.63
C HIS A 63 1.09 0.07 9.64
N SER A 64 1.30 -1.18 10.01
CA SER A 64 0.62 -1.85 11.12
C SER A 64 1.57 -2.03 12.30
N GLY A 65 1.24 -1.43 13.44
CA GLY A 65 1.96 -1.63 14.69
C GLY A 65 1.81 -3.04 15.29
N ILE A 66 0.80 -3.79 14.85
CA ILE A 66 0.59 -5.19 15.26
C ILE A 66 1.57 -6.12 14.55
N THR A 67 1.66 -6.01 13.22
CA THR A 67 2.57 -6.85 12.43
C THR A 67 4.00 -6.29 12.39
N ARG A 68 4.17 -5.01 12.64
CA ARG A 68 5.39 -4.20 12.47
C ARG A 68 5.92 -4.23 11.03
N THR A 69 4.99 -4.29 10.09
CA THR A 69 5.23 -4.28 8.65
C THR A 69 4.29 -3.29 7.98
N PRO A 70 4.52 -2.90 6.72
CA PRO A 70 3.46 -2.27 5.95
C PRO A 70 2.30 -3.26 5.77
N LEU A 71 1.05 -2.77 5.74
CA LEU A 71 -0.09 -3.47 5.15
C LEU A 71 -0.07 -3.30 3.63
N TRP A 72 0.40 -2.12 3.19
CA TRP A 72 0.67 -1.81 1.80
C TRP A 72 1.69 -0.66 1.69
N SER A 73 2.40 -0.63 0.56
CA SER A 73 3.16 0.52 0.06
C SER A 73 2.64 0.84 -1.34
N ALA A 74 2.31 2.10 -1.60
CA ALA A 74 1.72 2.55 -2.85
C ALA A 74 2.64 3.55 -3.57
N GLU A 75 2.77 3.39 -4.89
CA GLU A 75 3.62 4.17 -5.77
C GLU A 75 2.86 4.58 -7.03
N HIS A 76 3.11 5.79 -7.52
CA HIS A 76 2.78 6.20 -8.87
C HIS A 76 4.07 6.20 -9.70
N LEU A 77 4.30 5.11 -10.44
CA LEU A 77 5.46 4.93 -11.31
C LEU A 77 5.23 5.65 -12.63
N THR A 78 6.18 6.52 -13.01
CA THR A 78 6.21 7.15 -14.34
C THR A 78 7.50 6.80 -15.06
N ALA A 79 7.49 6.87 -16.39
CA ALA A 79 8.68 6.61 -17.19
C ALA A 79 9.88 7.48 -16.75
N ASP A 80 9.66 8.78 -16.56
CA ASP A 80 10.71 9.73 -16.16
C ASP A 80 11.33 9.38 -14.79
N LYS A 81 10.51 9.03 -13.79
CA LYS A 81 11.01 8.60 -12.47
C LYS A 81 11.86 7.34 -12.59
N LEU A 82 11.42 6.38 -13.41
CA LEU A 82 12.13 5.12 -13.61
C LEU A 82 13.42 5.29 -14.43
N ASP A 83 13.48 6.26 -15.34
CA ASP A 83 14.70 6.59 -16.06
C ASP A 83 15.73 7.24 -15.11
N ALA A 84 15.30 8.20 -14.29
CA ALA A 84 16.16 8.77 -13.24
C ALA A 84 16.66 7.72 -12.23
N ALA A 85 15.84 6.72 -11.88
CA ALA A 85 16.22 5.66 -10.96
C ALA A 85 17.32 4.73 -11.51
N GLN A 86 17.43 4.56 -12.84
CA GLN A 86 18.44 3.68 -13.45
C GLN A 86 19.88 4.19 -13.28
N ASP A 87 20.06 5.48 -13.17
CA ASP A 87 21.38 6.13 -13.05
C ASP A 87 21.92 6.10 -11.62
N LEU A 88 21.10 5.61 -10.67
CA LEU A 88 21.46 5.57 -9.26
C LEU A 88 22.04 4.19 -8.86
N SER A 89 23.27 4.18 -8.39
CA SER A 89 23.83 3.03 -7.70
C SER A 89 23.06 2.75 -6.40
N ARG A 90 22.89 1.48 -6.05
CA ARG A 90 22.22 1.09 -4.80
C ARG A 90 23.12 1.39 -3.60
N GLU A 91 22.58 2.12 -2.62
CA GLU A 91 23.20 2.36 -1.31
C GLU A 91 22.27 1.81 -0.21
N ASN A 92 22.73 0.76 0.47
CA ASN A 92 21.95 0.14 1.54
C ASN A 92 21.98 1.02 2.80
N SER A 93 20.82 1.50 3.23
CA SER A 93 20.67 2.38 4.39
C SER A 93 19.51 1.96 5.30
N PHE A 94 19.35 0.65 5.56
CA PHE A 94 18.26 0.14 6.39
C PHE A 94 18.22 0.81 7.76
N HIS A 95 17.05 1.32 8.14
CA HIS A 95 16.83 2.03 9.39
C HIS A 95 15.41 1.84 9.92
N ALA A 96 15.26 1.96 11.23
CA ALA A 96 13.95 1.97 11.87
C ALA A 96 13.21 3.28 11.58
N GLU A 97 11.89 3.23 11.40
CA GLU A 97 11.07 4.42 11.19
C GLU A 97 10.80 5.13 12.51
N ARG A 98 11.47 6.25 12.72
CA ARG A 98 11.40 7.02 13.97
C ARG A 98 10.07 7.77 14.16
N LYS A 99 9.28 7.99 13.11
CA LYS A 99 7.94 8.58 13.19
C LYS A 99 6.93 7.64 13.85
N LEU A 100 7.26 6.33 13.93
CA LEU A 100 6.43 5.32 14.58
C LEU A 100 6.81 5.15 16.05
N PRO A 101 5.86 4.87 16.95
CA PRO A 101 6.14 4.51 18.33
C PRO A 101 7.10 3.32 18.43
N ALA A 102 8.05 3.34 19.36
CA ALA A 102 9.05 2.27 19.53
C ALA A 102 8.41 0.88 19.75
N ALA A 103 7.26 0.83 20.42
CA ALA A 103 6.52 -0.41 20.65
C ALA A 103 5.85 -0.98 19.38
N GLN A 104 5.66 -0.16 18.34
CA GLN A 104 4.91 -0.51 17.12
C GLN A 104 5.78 -0.64 15.87
N ARG A 105 7.04 -0.17 15.91
CA ARG A 105 7.94 -0.25 14.75
C ARG A 105 8.85 -1.47 14.81
N ALA A 106 9.34 -1.89 13.66
CA ALA A 106 10.44 -2.85 13.55
C ALA A 106 11.79 -2.16 13.84
N GLU A 107 12.71 -2.92 14.40
CA GLU A 107 14.11 -2.52 14.61
C GLU A 107 15.04 -3.45 13.83
N LEU A 108 16.25 -3.01 13.52
CA LEU A 108 17.24 -3.84 12.80
C LEU A 108 17.54 -5.16 13.52
N ALA A 109 17.51 -5.15 14.85
CA ALA A 109 17.70 -6.33 15.69
C ALA A 109 16.63 -7.40 15.46
N ASP A 110 15.40 -7.02 15.09
CA ASP A 110 14.33 -7.99 14.82
C ASP A 110 14.66 -8.89 13.62
N TYR A 111 15.42 -8.40 12.65
CA TYR A 111 15.81 -9.15 11.45
C TYR A 111 17.17 -9.86 11.58
N ALA A 112 17.93 -9.57 12.64
CA ALA A 112 19.28 -10.11 12.80
C ALA A 112 19.26 -11.64 12.90
N ARG A 113 20.04 -12.31 12.03
CA ARG A 113 20.17 -13.78 11.99
C ARG A 113 18.83 -14.52 11.85
N SER A 114 17.83 -13.88 11.26
CA SER A 114 16.49 -14.45 11.09
C SER A 114 16.38 -15.48 9.96
N GLY A 115 17.32 -15.49 9.02
CA GLY A 115 17.23 -16.27 7.78
C GLY A 115 16.37 -15.63 6.69
N PHE A 116 15.70 -14.50 7.02
CA PHE A 116 14.90 -13.73 6.06
C PHE A 116 15.64 -12.51 5.56
N ASP A 117 15.37 -12.14 4.30
CA ASP A 117 15.75 -10.83 3.77
C ASP A 117 14.77 -9.75 4.32
N ARG A 118 15.21 -8.50 4.33
CA ARG A 118 14.36 -7.33 4.45
C ARG A 118 13.81 -7.02 3.08
N GLY A 119 12.65 -7.60 2.74
CA GLY A 119 12.00 -7.46 1.44
C GLY A 119 11.30 -6.11 1.34
N HIS A 120 11.61 -5.36 0.27
CA HIS A 120 10.98 -4.08 -0.01
C HIS A 120 9.55 -4.26 -0.55
N MET A 121 8.64 -3.39 -0.13
CA MET A 121 7.33 -3.27 -0.78
C MET A 121 7.38 -2.20 -1.89
N ALA A 122 7.81 -0.97 -1.60
CA ALA A 122 8.25 0.00 -2.61
C ALA A 122 9.75 -0.22 -2.87
N PRO A 123 10.15 -0.75 -4.06
CA PRO A 123 11.51 -1.21 -4.30
C PRO A 123 12.51 -0.06 -4.46
N ASN A 124 13.72 -0.25 -3.98
CA ASN A 124 14.80 0.71 -4.19
C ASN A 124 15.05 1.05 -5.67
N GLY A 125 14.84 0.10 -6.57
CA GLY A 125 15.03 0.32 -8.02
C GLY A 125 14.00 1.22 -8.69
N ASP A 126 12.98 1.68 -7.95
CA ASP A 126 11.93 2.59 -8.45
C ASP A 126 12.17 4.03 -7.96
N MET A 127 13.22 4.25 -7.15
CA MET A 127 13.49 5.52 -6.49
C MET A 127 14.32 6.47 -7.35
N PRO A 128 13.78 7.65 -7.75
CA PRO A 128 14.41 8.53 -8.74
C PRO A 128 15.56 9.38 -8.21
N ASP A 129 15.74 9.45 -6.89
CA ASP A 129 16.78 10.25 -6.24
C ASP A 129 17.30 9.63 -4.94
N ARG A 130 18.41 10.15 -4.43
CA ARG A 130 19.09 9.64 -3.23
C ARG A 130 18.25 9.73 -1.97
N GLN A 131 17.40 10.74 -1.83
CA GLN A 131 16.52 10.85 -0.65
C GLN A 131 15.44 9.76 -0.70
N SER A 132 14.75 9.63 -1.85
CA SER A 132 13.75 8.59 -2.06
C SER A 132 14.35 7.19 -1.90
N GLN A 133 15.60 6.99 -2.37
CA GLN A 133 16.34 5.74 -2.16
C GLN A 133 16.54 5.47 -0.66
N ARG A 134 17.02 6.45 0.13
CA ARG A 134 17.15 6.29 1.59
C ARG A 134 15.80 6.00 2.25
N ASP A 135 14.76 6.72 1.87
CA ASP A 135 13.41 6.54 2.41
C ASP A 135 12.89 5.11 2.15
N SER A 136 13.19 4.53 0.97
CA SER A 136 12.76 3.17 0.65
C SER A 136 13.35 2.11 1.60
N PHE A 137 14.50 2.39 2.24
CA PHE A 137 15.16 1.49 3.20
C PHE A 137 14.61 1.58 4.63
N THR A 138 13.56 2.38 4.89
CA THR A 138 12.87 2.34 6.18
C THR A 138 12.28 0.96 6.45
N LEU A 139 12.40 0.45 7.68
CA LEU A 139 11.79 -0.82 8.07
C LEU A 139 10.26 -0.78 8.02
N ALA A 140 9.64 0.40 7.98
CA ALA A 140 8.20 0.55 7.74
C ALA A 140 7.77 0.11 6.32
N ASN A 141 8.71 0.02 5.37
CA ASN A 141 8.53 -0.45 3.99
C ASN A 141 9.00 -1.90 3.79
N MET A 142 9.36 -2.61 4.86
CA MET A 142 9.97 -3.93 4.81
C MET A 142 9.09 -5.03 5.39
N VAL A 143 9.23 -6.23 4.81
CA VAL A 143 8.69 -7.46 5.39
C VAL A 143 9.81 -8.49 5.53
N PRO A 144 9.72 -9.44 6.50
CA PRO A 144 10.55 -10.63 6.47
C PRO A 144 10.16 -11.47 5.25
N GLN A 145 11.03 -11.49 4.24
CA GLN A 145 10.80 -12.19 2.98
C GLN A 145 11.78 -13.35 2.83
N ASP A 146 11.30 -14.50 2.35
CA ASP A 146 12.17 -15.61 1.97
C ASP A 146 13.25 -15.11 1.00
N ALA A 147 14.51 -15.45 1.27
CA ALA A 147 15.64 -14.88 0.54
C ALA A 147 15.64 -15.26 -0.95
N ARG A 148 15.24 -16.51 -1.28
CA ARG A 148 15.21 -16.95 -2.68
C ARG A 148 14.00 -16.37 -3.41
N ASN A 149 12.84 -16.28 -2.72
CA ASN A 149 11.69 -15.55 -3.25
C ASN A 149 12.07 -14.11 -3.61
N ASN A 150 12.63 -13.37 -2.64
CA ASN A 150 13.02 -11.96 -2.80
C ASN A 150 14.00 -11.74 -3.96
N ARG A 151 15.09 -12.55 -4.00
CA ARG A 151 16.21 -12.31 -4.92
C ARG A 151 15.97 -12.80 -6.35
N TYR A 152 14.97 -13.67 -6.57
CA TYR A 152 14.73 -14.27 -7.90
C TYR A 152 13.34 -13.94 -8.45
N VAL A 153 12.29 -14.60 -8.00
CA VAL A 153 10.96 -14.43 -8.59
C VAL A 153 10.39 -13.03 -8.34
N TRP A 154 10.54 -12.52 -7.11
CA TRP A 154 10.04 -11.19 -6.75
C TRP A 154 10.81 -10.09 -7.48
N ALA A 155 12.13 -10.14 -7.52
CA ALA A 155 12.95 -9.24 -8.33
C ALA A 155 12.58 -9.28 -9.83
N GLY A 156 12.19 -10.45 -10.34
CA GLY A 156 11.65 -10.62 -11.69
C GLY A 156 10.33 -9.90 -11.91
N ILE A 157 9.40 -10.00 -10.93
CA ILE A 157 8.11 -9.29 -10.94
C ILE A 157 8.35 -7.78 -10.94
N GLU A 158 9.18 -7.26 -10.05
CA GLU A 158 9.54 -5.84 -9.98
C GLU A 158 10.11 -5.33 -11.31
N GLY A 159 11.07 -6.06 -11.88
CA GLY A 159 11.66 -5.72 -13.17
C GLY A 159 10.66 -5.72 -14.33
N ALA A 160 9.68 -6.63 -14.30
CA ALA A 160 8.62 -6.68 -15.32
C ALA A 160 7.65 -5.50 -15.18
N VAL A 161 7.27 -5.13 -13.95
CA VAL A 161 6.41 -3.98 -13.67
C VAL A 161 7.09 -2.67 -14.09
N ARG A 162 8.39 -2.47 -13.79
CA ARG A 162 9.17 -1.31 -14.27
C ARG A 162 9.16 -1.19 -15.80
N LYS A 163 9.42 -2.29 -16.52
CA LYS A 163 9.37 -2.31 -17.99
C LYS A 163 7.97 -1.96 -18.51
N MET A 164 6.94 -2.46 -17.84
CA MET A 164 5.57 -2.16 -18.18
C MET A 164 5.26 -0.68 -17.95
N ALA A 165 5.66 -0.09 -16.81
CA ALA A 165 5.45 1.31 -16.50
C ALA A 165 6.10 2.23 -17.54
N LYS A 166 7.33 1.94 -17.97
CA LYS A 166 7.99 2.68 -19.06
C LYS A 166 7.23 2.61 -20.38
N LYS A 167 6.64 1.46 -20.71
CA LYS A 167 5.84 1.29 -21.93
C LYS A 167 4.46 1.95 -21.85
N GLU A 168 3.82 1.90 -20.69
CA GLU A 168 2.50 2.48 -20.45
C GLU A 168 2.56 4.00 -20.28
N GLY A 169 3.70 4.54 -19.85
CA GLY A 169 3.91 5.94 -19.47
C GLY A 169 3.73 6.16 -17.96
N ASP A 170 2.70 5.55 -17.36
CA ASP A 170 2.47 5.55 -15.93
C ASP A 170 1.70 4.31 -15.45
N LEU A 171 1.92 3.93 -14.20
CA LEU A 171 1.18 2.87 -13.49
C LEU A 171 1.04 3.23 -12.03
N TYR A 172 -0.08 2.90 -11.42
CA TYR A 172 -0.20 2.84 -9.97
C TYR A 172 0.12 1.42 -9.50
N VAL A 173 1.00 1.32 -8.51
CA VAL A 173 1.45 0.03 -7.98
C VAL A 173 1.24 0.01 -6.48
N ILE A 174 0.53 -1.01 -5.98
CA ILE A 174 0.31 -1.22 -4.55
C ILE A 174 0.85 -2.60 -4.19
N THR A 175 1.85 -2.61 -3.33
CA THR A 175 2.58 -3.81 -2.93
C THR A 175 2.38 -4.05 -1.44
N GLY A 176 2.13 -5.28 -1.04
CA GLY A 176 1.99 -5.57 0.38
C GLY A 176 2.08 -7.04 0.73
N PRO A 177 2.13 -7.33 2.03
CA PRO A 177 2.00 -8.67 2.59
C PRO A 177 0.54 -9.10 2.71
N ALA A 178 0.31 -10.43 2.70
CA ALA A 178 -0.92 -11.01 3.17
C ALA A 178 -0.64 -11.98 4.32
N PHE A 179 -1.51 -11.95 5.33
CA PHE A 179 -1.40 -12.74 6.54
C PHE A 179 -2.54 -13.76 6.58
N ILE A 180 -2.36 -14.87 5.85
CA ILE A 180 -3.36 -15.93 5.69
C ILE A 180 -2.99 -17.13 6.54
N GLY A 181 -3.96 -17.68 7.28
CA GLY A 181 -3.76 -18.82 8.17
C GLY A 181 -3.64 -18.44 9.65
N GLY A 182 -3.71 -19.46 10.53
CA GLY A 182 -3.74 -19.24 11.98
C GLY A 182 -2.38 -19.23 12.68
N ASN A 183 -1.33 -19.81 12.06
CA ASN A 183 -0.02 -20.01 12.70
C ASN A 183 1.07 -19.19 11.98
N LEU A 184 0.98 -17.86 12.07
CA LEU A 184 1.98 -16.98 11.49
C LEU A 184 3.26 -16.98 12.35
N ARG A 185 4.41 -17.14 11.66
CA ARG A 185 5.73 -17.09 12.29
C ARG A 185 6.10 -15.64 12.63
N LYS A 186 7.07 -15.48 13.54
CA LYS A 186 7.69 -14.19 13.86
C LYS A 186 9.20 -14.29 13.71
N VAL A 187 9.81 -13.19 13.34
CA VAL A 187 11.25 -12.94 13.46
C VAL A 187 11.43 -11.74 14.37
N GLY A 188 12.11 -11.95 15.49
CA GLY A 188 12.06 -10.95 16.57
C GLY A 188 10.60 -10.65 16.93
N ARG A 189 10.21 -9.37 16.81
CA ARG A 189 8.84 -8.90 17.07
C ARG A 189 7.99 -8.75 15.82
N VAL A 190 8.54 -9.01 14.63
CA VAL A 190 7.89 -8.79 13.32
C VAL A 190 7.18 -10.05 12.87
N ILE A 191 5.92 -9.95 12.43
CA ILE A 191 5.18 -11.08 11.88
C ILE A 191 5.64 -11.35 10.44
N VAL A 192 5.94 -12.62 10.13
CA VAL A 192 6.30 -13.07 8.78
C VAL A 192 5.01 -13.25 7.97
N PRO A 193 4.84 -12.54 6.84
CA PRO A 193 3.67 -12.76 5.99
C PRO A 193 3.68 -14.14 5.35
N SER A 194 2.50 -14.72 5.16
CA SER A 194 2.33 -15.97 4.42
C SER A 194 2.48 -15.79 2.91
N HIS A 195 2.03 -14.64 2.40
CA HIS A 195 2.06 -14.30 0.99
C HIS A 195 2.45 -12.84 0.79
N LEU A 196 2.81 -12.53 -0.46
CA LEU A 196 3.07 -11.17 -0.94
C LEU A 196 2.18 -10.90 -2.15
N TYR A 197 1.80 -9.65 -2.34
CA TYR A 197 1.09 -9.21 -3.54
C TYR A 197 1.73 -7.96 -4.14
N LYS A 198 1.58 -7.82 -5.46
CA LYS A 198 1.90 -6.60 -6.19
C LYS A 198 0.77 -6.33 -7.18
N ALA A 199 -0.13 -5.41 -6.78
CA ALA A 199 -1.23 -4.93 -7.58
C ALA A 199 -0.77 -3.81 -8.51
N VAL A 200 -1.18 -3.87 -9.76
CA VAL A 200 -0.81 -2.92 -10.83
C VAL A 200 -2.08 -2.42 -11.50
N TYR A 201 -2.24 -1.11 -11.60
CA TYR A 201 -3.33 -0.47 -12.31
C TYR A 201 -2.81 0.46 -13.40
N SER A 202 -3.34 0.33 -14.61
CA SER A 202 -3.05 1.22 -15.75
C SER A 202 -4.21 2.20 -15.95
N PRO A 203 -4.02 3.49 -15.69
CA PRO A 203 -5.04 4.52 -15.99
C PRO A 203 -5.41 4.54 -17.47
N ARG A 204 -4.42 4.36 -18.35
CA ARG A 204 -4.60 4.33 -19.81
C ARG A 204 -5.52 3.20 -20.26
N GLN A 205 -5.34 1.99 -19.70
CA GLN A 205 -6.15 0.82 -20.06
C GLN A 205 -7.41 0.69 -19.19
N ARG A 206 -7.52 1.47 -18.10
CA ARG A 206 -8.58 1.36 -17.09
C ARG A 206 -8.76 -0.09 -16.64
N ALA A 207 -7.66 -0.77 -16.37
CA ALA A 207 -7.60 -2.17 -16.01
C ALA A 207 -6.49 -2.39 -14.96
N GLY A 208 -6.69 -3.37 -14.09
CA GLY A 208 -5.72 -3.73 -13.07
C GLY A 208 -5.63 -5.22 -12.86
N ALA A 209 -4.47 -5.70 -12.42
CA ALA A 209 -4.28 -7.08 -12.00
C ALA A 209 -3.16 -7.16 -10.96
N ALA A 210 -3.02 -8.30 -10.31
CA ALA A 210 -2.02 -8.49 -9.28
C ALA A 210 -1.28 -9.82 -9.42
N TYR A 211 0.01 -9.79 -9.11
CA TYR A 211 0.75 -10.99 -8.74
C TYR A 211 0.46 -11.32 -7.29
N PHE A 212 0.22 -12.58 -6.99
CA PHE A 212 0.04 -13.11 -5.64
C PHE A 212 0.90 -14.35 -5.47
N ILE A 213 1.77 -14.39 -4.45
CA ILE A 213 2.79 -15.42 -4.30
C ILE A 213 2.99 -15.80 -2.83
N GLU A 214 3.18 -17.08 -2.53
CA GLU A 214 3.61 -17.52 -1.20
C GLU A 214 5.02 -16.99 -0.85
N ASN A 215 5.21 -16.63 0.42
CA ASN A 215 6.49 -16.14 0.92
C ASN A 215 7.44 -17.30 1.28
N VAL A 216 7.76 -18.11 0.28
CA VAL A 216 8.66 -19.27 0.34
C VAL A 216 9.53 -19.35 -0.92
N ASP A 217 10.52 -20.23 -0.95
CA ASP A 217 11.28 -20.52 -2.18
C ASP A 217 10.37 -21.22 -3.21
N THR A 218 9.70 -20.43 -4.03
CA THR A 218 8.81 -20.91 -5.09
C THR A 218 8.98 -20.07 -6.36
N LYS A 219 8.65 -20.69 -7.50
CA LYS A 219 8.51 -20.00 -8.80
C LYS A 219 7.03 -19.83 -9.20
N GLN A 220 6.12 -20.40 -8.40
CA GLN A 220 4.69 -20.36 -8.67
C GLN A 220 4.08 -19.09 -8.10
N TYR A 221 3.23 -18.45 -8.86
CA TYR A 221 2.46 -17.30 -8.47
C TYR A 221 1.11 -17.30 -9.18
N GLU A 222 0.12 -16.69 -8.60
CA GLU A 222 -1.17 -16.45 -9.21
C GLU A 222 -1.22 -15.05 -9.82
N MET A 223 -2.03 -14.91 -10.86
CA MET A 223 -2.45 -13.61 -11.38
C MET A 223 -3.94 -13.44 -11.10
N LEU A 224 -4.28 -12.40 -10.34
CA LEU A 224 -5.63 -12.14 -9.86
C LEU A 224 -6.13 -10.82 -10.43
N SER A 225 -7.45 -10.67 -10.58
CA SER A 225 -8.04 -9.34 -10.71
C SER A 225 -7.88 -8.57 -9.40
N ILE A 226 -7.98 -7.25 -9.44
CA ILE A 226 -7.92 -6.42 -8.23
C ILE A 226 -9.02 -6.85 -7.25
N ALA A 227 -10.26 -7.05 -7.72
CA ALA A 227 -11.35 -7.50 -6.86
C ALA A 227 -11.10 -8.85 -6.18
N GLN A 228 -10.51 -9.83 -6.89
CA GLN A 228 -10.15 -11.12 -6.29
C GLN A 228 -9.05 -10.98 -5.24
N LEU A 229 -8.07 -10.11 -5.47
CA LEU A 229 -7.04 -9.83 -4.47
C LEU A 229 -7.64 -9.17 -3.22
N GLU A 230 -8.46 -8.13 -3.38
CA GLU A 230 -9.12 -7.42 -2.28
C GLU A 230 -9.96 -8.35 -1.40
N ASP A 231 -10.70 -9.30 -2.02
CA ASP A 231 -11.46 -10.32 -1.30
C ASP A 231 -10.56 -11.22 -0.43
N ARG A 232 -9.31 -11.48 -0.85
CA ARG A 232 -8.36 -12.33 -0.10
C ARG A 232 -7.67 -11.60 1.04
N ILE A 233 -7.36 -10.32 0.85
CA ILE A 233 -6.53 -9.56 1.80
C ILE A 233 -7.34 -8.67 2.75
N GLY A 234 -8.62 -8.39 2.45
CA GLY A 234 -9.48 -7.53 3.27
C GLY A 234 -9.05 -6.06 3.24
N ILE A 235 -8.54 -5.59 2.12
CA ILE A 235 -8.18 -4.20 1.86
C ILE A 235 -8.75 -3.81 0.49
N ASP A 236 -9.53 -2.75 0.42
CA ASP A 236 -9.95 -2.12 -0.83
C ASP A 236 -8.78 -1.28 -1.37
N LEU A 237 -8.06 -1.81 -2.36
CA LEU A 237 -6.85 -1.21 -2.89
C LEU A 237 -7.12 0.01 -3.77
N LEU A 238 -8.27 0.05 -4.44
CA LEU A 238 -8.63 1.08 -5.40
C LEU A 238 -10.05 1.61 -5.12
N PRO A 239 -10.29 2.32 -4.01
CA PRO A 239 -11.63 2.69 -3.55
C PRO A 239 -12.37 3.67 -4.48
N SER A 240 -11.68 4.31 -5.42
CA SER A 240 -12.31 5.14 -6.45
C SER A 240 -12.94 4.32 -7.59
N LEU A 241 -12.63 3.02 -7.69
CA LEU A 241 -13.12 2.16 -8.76
C LEU A 241 -14.28 1.28 -8.30
N THR A 242 -15.24 1.07 -9.20
CA THR A 242 -16.33 0.09 -8.96
C THR A 242 -15.78 -1.34 -9.00
N ARG A 243 -16.48 -2.28 -8.35
CA ARG A 243 -16.11 -3.71 -8.40
C ARG A 243 -16.01 -4.24 -9.83
N GLN A 244 -16.88 -3.80 -10.74
CA GLN A 244 -16.82 -4.20 -12.16
C GLN A 244 -15.53 -3.74 -12.83
N GLN A 245 -15.07 -2.52 -12.56
CA GLN A 245 -13.78 -2.01 -13.05
C GLN A 245 -12.61 -2.82 -12.49
N LYS A 246 -12.67 -3.20 -11.20
CA LYS A 246 -11.66 -4.02 -10.51
C LYS A 246 -11.60 -5.47 -11.01
N LEU A 247 -12.67 -5.99 -11.62
CA LEU A 247 -12.68 -7.29 -12.26
C LEU A 247 -12.02 -7.27 -13.66
N ARG A 248 -11.84 -6.10 -14.28
CA ARG A 248 -11.19 -5.97 -15.57
C ARG A 248 -9.68 -6.19 -15.44
N MET A 249 -9.21 -7.34 -15.89
CA MET A 249 -7.82 -7.73 -15.76
C MET A 249 -6.91 -7.03 -16.76
N LEU A 250 -5.82 -6.45 -16.23
CA LEU A 250 -4.68 -6.00 -17.00
C LEU A 250 -3.81 -7.21 -17.37
N SER A 251 -3.30 -7.26 -18.60
CA SER A 251 -2.38 -8.32 -19.01
C SER A 251 -0.99 -8.10 -18.40
N LEU A 252 -0.69 -8.81 -17.31
CA LEU A 252 0.63 -8.76 -16.67
C LEU A 252 1.63 -9.66 -17.38
N PRO A 253 2.92 -9.28 -17.45
CA PRO A 253 3.98 -10.11 -17.99
C PRO A 253 4.16 -11.41 -17.20
N LYS A 254 4.36 -12.54 -17.88
CA LYS A 254 4.80 -13.78 -17.23
C LYS A 254 6.27 -13.68 -16.85
N ILE A 255 6.60 -14.13 -15.65
CA ILE A 255 7.97 -14.10 -15.13
C ILE A 255 8.67 -15.42 -15.45
N ASN A 256 9.63 -15.37 -16.35
CA ASN A 256 10.53 -16.49 -16.60
C ASN A 256 11.66 -16.39 -15.57
N SER A 257 11.54 -17.08 -14.45
CA SER A 257 12.64 -17.19 -13.47
C SER A 257 13.76 -18.05 -14.05
N LYS A 258 14.66 -17.45 -14.85
CA LYS A 258 15.92 -18.10 -15.17
C LYS A 258 16.70 -18.23 -13.87
N SER A 259 16.81 -19.42 -13.31
CA SER A 259 17.83 -19.69 -12.29
C SER A 259 19.18 -19.39 -12.93
N LYS A 260 19.89 -18.37 -12.45
CA LYS A 260 21.34 -18.36 -12.67
C LYS A 260 21.86 -19.63 -11.99
N LYS A 261 22.40 -20.56 -12.80
CA LYS A 261 23.17 -21.72 -12.33
C LYS A 261 24.37 -21.25 -11.53
#